data_6f5ff75dc8f3763b59d44f3516e30282
#
_entry.id   6f5ff75dc8f3763b59d44f3516e30282
#
_cell.length_a   1.000
_cell.length_b   1.000
_cell.length_c   1.000
_cell.angle_alpha   90.00
_cell.angle_beta   90.00
_cell.angle_gamma   90.00
#
_symmetry.space_group_name_H-M   'P 1'
#
loop_
_entity.id
_entity.type
_entity.pdbx_description
1 polymer ?
#
loop_
_entity_poly.entity_id
_entity_poly.type
_entity_poly.pdbx_seq_one_letter_code
_entity_poly.pdbx_strand_id
1 'polypeptide(L)'
;MKPMGPIPPEFAVQQGALTIAGRSAEDWMRGRDGPLFVYDPAIVAGRVARFRAGFPSIDLHYAIKANPFPPLLSVMAEMVDGFDVASAGELDKVAGLGKPVSFAGPGKRDAELTAAIQGGITLNLESEGEATRALAIAERLGIRPRLAVRVNPDVELRGSGMKMGGRPSPFGIDAERVPALVRHLVSAGADWRGFHIYAGSQALDPQAIIDTQAATIALAARLAEAAGQMPPLVNLGGGFGVPYFAGDKALDIARVGEALEQALHARPAILADSRFAIELGRWLVAEAGVYLARIIDRKNSGGETFLILDGGLNHQLAASGNFGTVVRRNYPLALAQAMGAEPVETVSVVGPLCTPLDRLGDRVALPAGRVGDIVAIFLAGAYGASASPAAFLGHPPAGEEMGPFARA
;
A
#
# COMPACT_ATOMS: atom_id res chain seq x y z
N MET A 1 -13.28 -23.44 15.28
CA MET A 1 -12.30 -23.12 14.24
C MET A 1 -12.82 -21.92 13.43
N LYS A 2 -11.96 -20.93 13.20
CA LYS A 2 -12.27 -19.79 12.33
C LYS A 2 -11.45 -19.88 11.04
N PRO A 3 -12.03 -19.56 9.88
CA PRO A 3 -11.33 -19.65 8.61
C PRO A 3 -10.20 -18.64 8.52
N MET A 4 -9.18 -18.97 7.73
CA MET A 4 -8.06 -18.09 7.35
C MET A 4 -8.21 -17.66 5.90
N GLY A 5 -7.54 -16.57 5.53
CA GLY A 5 -7.39 -16.16 4.15
C GLY A 5 -6.58 -17.16 3.31
N PRO A 6 -6.55 -16.98 1.99
CA PRO A 6 -5.75 -17.81 1.11
C PRO A 6 -4.26 -17.49 1.26
N ILE A 7 -3.42 -18.51 1.33
CA ILE A 7 -1.96 -18.34 1.20
C ILE A 7 -1.67 -17.98 -0.26
N PRO A 8 -0.83 -16.95 -0.53
CA PRO A 8 -0.45 -16.62 -1.89
C PRO A 8 0.23 -17.81 -2.58
N PRO A 9 -0.21 -18.16 -3.82
CA PRO A 9 0.26 -19.37 -4.50
C PRO A 9 1.73 -19.33 -4.93
N GLU A 10 2.32 -18.17 -4.92
CA GLU A 10 3.72 -17.94 -5.29
C GLU A 10 4.71 -18.52 -4.26
N PHE A 11 4.28 -18.75 -3.00
CA PHE A 11 5.15 -19.33 -2.01
C PHE A 11 5.31 -20.83 -2.20
N ALA A 12 6.54 -21.24 -2.50
CA ALA A 12 6.88 -22.62 -2.77
C ALA A 12 6.93 -23.45 -1.49
N VAL A 13 6.57 -24.71 -1.63
CA VAL A 13 6.72 -25.74 -0.58
C VAL A 13 7.74 -26.76 -1.05
N GLN A 14 8.84 -26.89 -0.32
CA GLN A 14 9.85 -27.90 -0.60
C GLN A 14 9.93 -28.89 0.57
N GLN A 15 9.70 -30.16 0.29
CA GLN A 15 9.71 -31.23 1.33
C GLN A 15 8.78 -30.92 2.53
N GLY A 16 7.65 -30.24 2.28
CA GLY A 16 6.70 -29.85 3.34
C GLY A 16 7.06 -28.55 4.09
N ALA A 17 8.17 -27.89 3.75
CA ALA A 17 8.61 -26.65 4.37
C ALA A 17 8.41 -25.43 3.44
N LEU A 18 8.13 -24.28 4.06
CA LEU A 18 8.00 -22.99 3.37
C LEU A 18 9.35 -22.52 2.83
N THR A 19 9.37 -22.17 1.55
CA THR A 19 10.50 -21.51 0.88
C THR A 19 10.09 -20.11 0.43
N ILE A 20 10.90 -19.10 0.75
CA ILE A 20 10.72 -17.70 0.39
C ILE A 20 11.95 -17.25 -0.38
N ALA A 21 11.78 -16.76 -1.60
CA ALA A 21 12.88 -16.33 -2.48
C ALA A 21 13.99 -17.38 -2.61
N GLY A 22 13.63 -18.65 -2.73
CA GLY A 22 14.55 -19.78 -2.91
C GLY A 22 15.27 -20.26 -1.64
N ARG A 23 14.98 -19.70 -0.47
CA ARG A 23 15.59 -20.07 0.81
C ARG A 23 14.52 -20.53 1.80
N SER A 24 14.79 -21.57 2.59
CA SER A 24 13.84 -22.07 3.58
C SER A 24 13.56 -21.03 4.69
N ALA A 25 12.36 -21.06 5.27
CA ALA A 25 12.03 -20.21 6.41
C ALA A 25 12.95 -20.47 7.61
N GLU A 26 13.40 -21.70 7.82
CA GLU A 26 14.38 -22.06 8.86
C GLU A 26 15.73 -21.38 8.61
N ASP A 27 16.19 -21.36 7.36
CA ASP A 27 17.46 -20.70 7.00
C ASP A 27 17.38 -19.18 7.15
N TRP A 28 16.22 -18.57 6.85
CA TRP A 28 15.99 -17.16 7.11
C TRP A 28 16.07 -16.82 8.61
N MET A 29 15.56 -17.71 9.46
CA MET A 29 15.52 -17.53 10.91
C MET A 29 16.76 -18.06 11.65
N ARG A 30 17.72 -18.68 10.95
CA ARG A 30 18.90 -19.29 11.60
C ARG A 30 19.79 -18.24 12.27
N GLY A 31 20.07 -18.42 13.57
CA GLY A 31 20.93 -17.53 14.35
C GLY A 31 20.31 -16.17 14.66
N ARG A 32 19.01 -15.99 14.42
CA ARG A 32 18.31 -14.75 14.77
C ARG A 32 17.66 -14.86 16.14
N ASP A 33 17.75 -13.76 16.85
CA ASP A 33 17.03 -13.51 18.09
C ASP A 33 15.90 -12.53 17.78
N GLY A 34 14.68 -13.07 17.55
CA GLY A 34 13.48 -12.31 17.26
C GLY A 34 12.91 -12.46 15.84
N PRO A 35 11.74 -11.87 15.61
CA PRO A 35 10.95 -12.02 14.38
C PRO A 35 11.57 -11.33 13.16
N LEU A 36 11.14 -11.77 11.98
CA LEU A 36 11.66 -11.30 10.70
C LEU A 36 10.54 -11.11 9.67
N PHE A 37 10.55 -9.98 8.98
CA PHE A 37 9.86 -9.83 7.71
C PHE A 37 10.80 -10.25 6.57
N VAL A 38 10.31 -11.10 5.70
CA VAL A 38 11.03 -11.50 4.47
C VAL A 38 10.21 -11.09 3.27
N TYR A 39 10.84 -10.37 2.34
CA TYR A 39 10.20 -9.92 1.09
C TYR A 39 10.79 -10.67 -0.11
N ASP A 40 9.91 -11.17 -0.99
CA ASP A 40 10.30 -11.79 -2.25
C ASP A 40 10.15 -10.80 -3.41
N PRO A 41 11.25 -10.26 -3.95
CA PRO A 41 11.21 -9.27 -5.01
C PRO A 41 10.71 -9.86 -6.35
N ALA A 42 10.80 -11.17 -6.56
CA ALA A 42 10.28 -11.80 -7.78
C ALA A 42 8.75 -11.73 -7.83
N ILE A 43 8.08 -11.88 -6.69
CA ILE A 43 6.61 -11.71 -6.59
C ILE A 43 6.24 -10.27 -6.93
N VAL A 44 6.99 -9.28 -6.41
CA VAL A 44 6.78 -7.86 -6.74
C VAL A 44 6.94 -7.62 -8.24
N ALA A 45 8.00 -8.12 -8.85
CA ALA A 45 8.24 -7.99 -10.28
C ALA A 45 7.10 -8.63 -11.12
N GLY A 46 6.63 -9.80 -10.71
CA GLY A 46 5.46 -10.45 -11.33
C GLY A 46 4.18 -9.60 -11.24
N ARG A 47 3.98 -8.90 -10.10
CA ARG A 47 2.85 -7.95 -9.95
C ARG A 47 2.98 -6.75 -10.86
N VAL A 48 4.17 -6.15 -10.96
CA VAL A 48 4.41 -5.05 -11.89
C VAL A 48 4.21 -5.50 -13.33
N ALA A 49 4.73 -6.67 -13.72
CA ALA A 49 4.53 -7.21 -15.07
C ALA A 49 3.04 -7.42 -15.41
N ARG A 50 2.25 -7.94 -14.45
CA ARG A 50 0.79 -8.06 -14.62
C ARG A 50 0.11 -6.69 -14.77
N PHE A 51 0.54 -5.68 -14.02
CA PHE A 51 0.04 -4.31 -14.20
C PHE A 51 0.37 -3.80 -15.61
N ARG A 52 1.62 -3.89 -16.03
CA ARG A 52 2.06 -3.41 -17.35
C ARG A 52 1.31 -4.09 -18.52
N ALA A 53 1.01 -5.38 -18.38
CA ALA A 53 0.23 -6.11 -19.38
C ALA A 53 -1.23 -5.63 -19.48
N GLY A 54 -1.84 -5.25 -18.33
CA GLY A 54 -3.23 -4.76 -18.30
C GLY A 54 -3.38 -3.27 -18.59
N PHE A 55 -2.34 -2.46 -18.35
CA PHE A 55 -2.38 -0.98 -18.40
C PHE A 55 -1.19 -0.43 -19.21
N PRO A 56 -1.10 -0.69 -20.52
CA PRO A 56 0.08 -0.33 -21.31
C PRO A 56 0.30 1.17 -21.46
N SER A 57 -0.75 1.99 -21.38
CA SER A 57 -0.69 3.45 -21.55
C SER A 57 -0.63 4.24 -20.22
N ILE A 58 -0.59 3.54 -19.07
CA ILE A 58 -0.70 4.14 -17.74
C ILE A 58 0.65 4.16 -17.02
N ASP A 59 1.02 5.31 -16.47
CA ASP A 59 2.15 5.41 -15.56
C ASP A 59 1.84 4.70 -14.24
N LEU A 60 2.74 3.85 -13.79
CA LEU A 60 2.65 3.19 -12.49
C LEU A 60 3.45 3.96 -11.45
N HIS A 61 2.76 4.49 -10.45
CA HIS A 61 3.40 5.07 -9.28
C HIS A 61 3.35 4.12 -8.09
N TYR A 62 4.44 4.04 -7.33
CA TYR A 62 4.48 3.26 -6.09
C TYR A 62 4.25 4.14 -4.87
N ALA A 63 3.15 3.90 -4.14
CA ALA A 63 2.86 4.55 -2.85
C ALA A 63 3.66 3.88 -1.74
N ILE A 64 4.80 4.51 -1.37
CA ILE A 64 5.81 3.87 -0.52
C ILE A 64 5.35 3.62 0.91
N LYS A 65 4.32 4.30 1.39
CA LYS A 65 3.68 4.04 2.70
C LYS A 65 3.29 2.57 2.91
N ALA A 66 3.06 1.83 1.83
CA ALA A 66 2.74 0.41 1.91
C ALA A 66 3.93 -0.41 2.41
N ASN A 67 5.13 -0.15 1.88
CA ASN A 67 6.37 -0.74 2.35
C ASN A 67 7.56 0.16 1.95
N PRO A 68 8.11 0.93 2.90
CA PRO A 68 9.21 1.86 2.65
C PRO A 68 10.59 1.23 2.92
N PHE A 69 10.74 -0.08 2.85
CA PHE A 69 12.01 -0.79 3.07
C PHE A 69 13.03 -0.41 1.98
N PRO A 70 14.20 0.17 2.30
CA PRO A 70 15.09 0.76 1.30
C PRO A 70 15.55 -0.18 0.19
N PRO A 71 15.92 -1.46 0.46
CA PRO A 71 16.23 -2.40 -0.61
C PRO A 71 15.08 -2.62 -1.60
N LEU A 72 13.84 -2.69 -1.10
CA LEU A 72 12.65 -2.84 -1.93
C LEU A 72 12.40 -1.57 -2.78
N LEU A 73 12.62 -0.38 -2.22
CA LEU A 73 12.49 0.87 -2.97
C LEU A 73 13.49 0.94 -4.13
N SER A 74 14.71 0.43 -3.93
CA SER A 74 15.71 0.35 -5.01
C SER A 74 15.25 -0.56 -6.15
N VAL A 75 14.68 -1.72 -5.84
CA VAL A 75 14.09 -2.64 -6.83
C VAL A 75 12.89 -2.00 -7.52
N MET A 76 12.00 -1.36 -6.77
CA MET A 76 10.83 -0.66 -7.32
C MET A 76 11.23 0.46 -8.28
N ALA A 77 12.29 1.19 -7.99
CA ALA A 77 12.78 2.26 -8.85
C ALA A 77 13.13 1.77 -10.28
N GLU A 78 13.49 0.52 -10.47
CA GLU A 78 13.76 -0.05 -11.78
C GLU A 78 12.47 -0.34 -12.58
N MET A 79 11.32 -0.48 -11.90
CA MET A 79 10.08 -1.01 -12.48
C MET A 79 8.93 -0.01 -12.58
N VAL A 80 8.93 1.05 -11.75
CA VAL A 80 7.85 2.05 -11.69
C VAL A 80 8.22 3.35 -12.36
N ASP A 81 7.23 4.18 -12.70
CA ASP A 81 7.43 5.48 -13.35
C ASP A 81 7.59 6.62 -12.34
N GLY A 82 7.13 6.44 -11.11
CA GLY A 82 7.22 7.43 -10.05
C GLY A 82 6.95 6.85 -8.66
N PHE A 83 7.17 7.69 -7.64
CA PHE A 83 6.86 7.39 -6.26
C PHE A 83 5.86 8.39 -5.70
N ASP A 84 4.96 7.91 -4.83
CA ASP A 84 4.07 8.74 -4.04
C ASP A 84 4.48 8.64 -2.57
N VAL A 85 4.70 9.83 -1.97
CA VAL A 85 5.11 9.98 -0.57
C VAL A 85 4.09 10.80 0.22
N ALA A 86 4.05 10.59 1.52
CA ALA A 86 3.11 11.25 2.43
C ALA A 86 3.79 12.01 3.59
N SER A 87 5.11 12.09 3.62
CA SER A 87 5.90 12.80 4.63
C SER A 87 7.31 13.13 4.13
N ALA A 88 8.01 14.05 4.81
CA ALA A 88 9.42 14.30 4.54
C ALA A 88 10.28 13.06 4.78
N GLY A 89 9.99 12.28 5.83
CA GLY A 89 10.73 11.04 6.10
C GLY A 89 10.57 9.97 5.00
N GLU A 90 9.44 9.95 4.29
CA GLU A 90 9.28 9.14 3.09
C GLU A 90 9.99 9.74 1.89
N LEU A 91 9.98 11.07 1.76
CA LEU A 91 10.72 11.77 0.70
C LEU A 91 12.22 11.47 0.78
N ASP A 92 12.81 11.48 1.98
CA ASP A 92 14.21 11.14 2.20
C ASP A 92 14.55 9.72 1.74
N LYS A 93 13.62 8.77 1.91
CA LYS A 93 13.83 7.36 1.51
C LYS A 93 13.88 7.14 0.00
N VAL A 94 13.25 8.01 -0.79
CA VAL A 94 13.26 7.93 -2.26
C VAL A 94 14.24 8.92 -2.90
N ALA A 95 14.89 9.77 -2.08
CA ALA A 95 15.90 10.69 -2.56
C ALA A 95 17.03 9.93 -3.28
N GLY A 96 17.40 10.40 -4.47
CA GLY A 96 18.47 9.78 -5.27
C GLY A 96 18.08 8.54 -6.07
N LEU A 97 16.84 8.05 -6.01
CA LEU A 97 16.37 6.90 -6.82
C LEU A 97 16.07 7.28 -8.28
N GLY A 98 16.19 8.54 -8.66
CA GLY A 98 16.11 9.00 -10.06
C GLY A 98 14.71 8.95 -10.68
N LYS A 99 13.66 8.88 -9.86
CA LYS A 99 12.27 8.86 -10.34
C LYS A 99 11.50 10.12 -9.95
N PRO A 100 10.50 10.52 -10.75
CA PRO A 100 9.54 11.53 -10.32
C PRO A 100 8.90 11.16 -8.99
N VAL A 101 8.72 12.17 -8.13
CA VAL A 101 8.07 12.00 -6.83
C VAL A 101 6.88 12.95 -6.72
N SER A 102 5.80 12.47 -6.16
CA SER A 102 4.61 13.22 -5.82
C SER A 102 4.36 13.14 -4.32
N PHE A 103 4.00 14.27 -3.68
CA PHE A 103 3.84 14.37 -2.25
C PHE A 103 2.41 14.77 -1.89
N ALA A 104 1.65 13.84 -1.31
CA ALA A 104 0.29 14.03 -0.81
C ALA A 104 0.26 14.03 0.72
N GLY A 105 -0.86 14.46 1.30
CA GLY A 105 -1.08 14.49 2.75
C GLY A 105 -1.61 15.84 3.21
N PRO A 106 -2.64 15.88 4.11
CA PRO A 106 -3.36 17.11 4.46
C PRO A 106 -2.62 17.99 5.48
N GLY A 107 -1.52 17.50 6.05
CA GLY A 107 -0.81 18.16 7.15
C GLY A 107 0.63 18.53 6.85
N LYS A 108 1.00 18.84 5.57
CA LYS A 108 2.37 19.24 5.21
C LYS A 108 2.77 20.52 5.93
N ARG A 109 3.87 20.48 6.68
CA ARG A 109 4.45 21.63 7.37
C ARG A 109 5.30 22.47 6.41
N ASP A 110 5.57 23.73 6.75
CA ASP A 110 6.36 24.63 5.89
C ASP A 110 7.75 24.07 5.58
N ALA A 111 8.39 23.38 6.52
CA ALA A 111 9.67 22.71 6.28
C ALA A 111 9.55 21.59 5.21
N GLU A 112 8.45 20.84 5.21
CA GLU A 112 8.19 19.79 4.21
C GLU A 112 7.85 20.37 2.84
N LEU A 113 7.07 21.46 2.80
CA LEU A 113 6.83 22.21 1.55
C LEU A 113 8.12 22.79 0.99
N THR A 114 8.98 23.34 1.86
CA THR A 114 10.30 23.88 1.46
C THR A 114 11.18 22.79 0.85
N ALA A 115 11.33 21.66 1.53
CA ALA A 115 12.12 20.53 1.03
C ALA A 115 11.60 20.01 -0.32
N ALA A 116 10.27 19.86 -0.46
CA ALA A 116 9.66 19.41 -1.69
C ALA A 116 9.88 20.40 -2.86
N ILE A 117 9.73 21.71 -2.62
CA ILE A 117 9.95 22.74 -3.63
C ILE A 117 11.43 22.78 -4.07
N GLN A 118 12.37 22.75 -3.12
CA GLN A 118 13.80 22.68 -3.39
C GLN A 118 14.21 21.42 -4.16
N GLY A 119 13.57 20.28 -3.84
CA GLY A 119 13.78 19.00 -4.52
C GLY A 119 13.08 18.87 -5.88
N GLY A 120 12.31 19.86 -6.34
CA GLY A 120 11.55 19.79 -7.60
C GLY A 120 10.44 18.72 -7.56
N ILE A 121 9.92 18.42 -6.37
CA ILE A 121 8.88 17.42 -6.13
C ILE A 121 7.51 17.99 -6.48
N THR A 122 6.63 17.18 -7.05
CA THR A 122 5.24 17.58 -7.31
C THR A 122 4.45 17.56 -5.99
N LEU A 123 3.98 18.73 -5.56
CA LEU A 123 3.10 18.85 -4.39
C LEU A 123 1.64 18.66 -4.82
N ASN A 124 0.98 17.65 -4.27
CA ASN A 124 -0.48 17.49 -4.36
C ASN A 124 -1.12 18.34 -3.25
N LEU A 125 -1.63 19.51 -3.62
CA LEU A 125 -2.23 20.47 -2.70
C LEU A 125 -3.58 19.96 -2.19
N GLU A 126 -3.79 20.03 -0.88
CA GLU A 126 -4.99 19.53 -0.21
C GLU A 126 -5.87 20.64 0.37
N SER A 127 -5.43 21.91 0.29
CA SER A 127 -6.21 23.09 0.68
C SER A 127 -5.70 24.36 0.01
N GLU A 128 -6.53 25.41 -0.05
CA GLU A 128 -6.14 26.74 -0.53
C GLU A 128 -5.10 27.38 0.42
N GLY A 129 -5.19 27.12 1.72
CA GLY A 129 -4.18 27.58 2.69
C GLY A 129 -2.81 26.95 2.45
N GLU A 130 -2.76 25.68 2.09
CA GLU A 130 -1.53 25.01 1.69
C GLU A 130 -0.95 25.63 0.39
N ALA A 131 -1.83 25.89 -0.60
CA ALA A 131 -1.43 26.55 -1.85
C ALA A 131 -0.79 27.92 -1.57
N THR A 132 -1.40 28.74 -0.72
CA THR A 132 -0.87 30.05 -0.31
C THR A 132 0.51 29.92 0.32
N ARG A 133 0.70 28.97 1.24
CA ARG A 133 2.00 28.72 1.88
C ARG A 133 3.06 28.25 0.87
N ALA A 134 2.69 27.32 -0.03
CA ALA A 134 3.59 26.79 -1.04
C ALA A 134 4.06 27.89 -2.00
N LEU A 135 3.16 28.76 -2.48
CA LEU A 135 3.51 29.89 -3.35
C LEU A 135 4.42 30.90 -2.63
N ALA A 136 4.13 31.28 -1.38
CA ALA A 136 4.97 32.20 -0.61
C ALA A 136 6.37 31.61 -0.32
N ILE A 137 6.48 30.31 -0.08
CA ILE A 137 7.77 29.63 0.08
C ILE A 137 8.53 29.64 -1.24
N ALA A 138 7.87 29.31 -2.33
CA ALA A 138 8.46 29.29 -3.69
C ALA A 138 9.01 30.67 -4.10
N GLU A 139 8.25 31.74 -3.82
CA GLU A 139 8.68 33.12 -4.06
C GLU A 139 9.95 33.46 -3.28
N ARG A 140 10.01 33.16 -1.98
CA ARG A 140 11.20 33.39 -1.15
C ARG A 140 12.43 32.61 -1.63
N LEU A 141 12.22 31.43 -2.19
CA LEU A 141 13.30 30.58 -2.73
C LEU A 141 13.69 30.96 -4.15
N GLY A 142 12.91 31.75 -4.88
CA GLY A 142 13.10 32.02 -6.30
C GLY A 142 12.91 30.76 -7.16
N ILE A 143 12.12 29.80 -6.72
CA ILE A 143 11.90 28.50 -7.40
C ILE A 143 10.47 28.44 -7.91
N ARG A 144 10.28 28.02 -9.16
CA ARG A 144 8.96 27.74 -9.73
C ARG A 144 8.44 26.41 -9.15
N PRO A 145 7.39 26.40 -8.31
CA PRO A 145 6.94 25.18 -7.64
C PRO A 145 6.12 24.30 -8.58
N ARG A 146 6.27 22.99 -8.47
CA ARG A 146 5.50 21.99 -9.21
C ARG A 146 4.26 21.63 -8.41
N LEU A 147 3.10 22.09 -8.85
CA LEU A 147 1.86 22.00 -8.08
C LEU A 147 0.78 21.23 -8.84
N ALA A 148 0.23 20.21 -8.21
CA ALA A 148 -0.98 19.51 -8.58
C ALA A 148 -2.06 19.77 -7.52
N VAL A 149 -3.32 19.53 -7.85
CA VAL A 149 -4.42 19.64 -6.88
C VAL A 149 -4.97 18.25 -6.60
N ARG A 150 -4.99 17.89 -5.32
CA ARG A 150 -5.75 16.72 -4.88
C ARG A 150 -7.21 17.11 -4.72
N VAL A 151 -8.04 16.38 -5.45
CA VAL A 151 -9.48 16.63 -5.50
C VAL A 151 -10.18 15.67 -4.54
N ASN A 152 -11.04 16.20 -3.66
CA ASN A 152 -12.06 15.41 -2.98
C ASN A 152 -13.19 15.16 -3.99
N PRO A 153 -13.33 13.93 -4.54
CA PRO A 153 -14.30 13.67 -5.60
C PRO A 153 -15.74 13.72 -5.06
N ASP A 154 -16.67 14.08 -5.91
CA ASP A 154 -18.10 14.04 -5.63
C ASP A 154 -18.73 12.65 -5.82
N VAL A 155 -17.88 11.63 -6.04
CA VAL A 155 -18.27 10.23 -6.22
C VAL A 155 -17.56 9.33 -5.20
N GLU A 156 -18.26 8.30 -4.73
CA GLU A 156 -17.72 7.29 -3.81
C GLU A 156 -17.30 6.02 -4.57
N LEU A 157 -16.17 5.43 -4.20
CA LEU A 157 -15.80 4.07 -4.63
C LEU A 157 -16.68 3.05 -3.87
N ARG A 158 -17.61 2.42 -4.56
CA ARG A 158 -18.47 1.37 -4.01
C ARG A 158 -17.63 0.11 -3.75
N GLY A 159 -17.95 -0.62 -2.66
CA GLY A 159 -17.23 -1.88 -2.35
C GLY A 159 -15.79 -1.72 -1.86
N SER A 160 -15.30 -0.50 -1.59
CA SER A 160 -13.99 -0.27 -0.97
C SER A 160 -14.00 -0.55 0.54
N GLY A 161 -12.87 -1.06 1.06
CA GLY A 161 -12.68 -1.25 2.50
C GLY A 161 -12.62 0.06 3.28
N MET A 162 -12.10 1.12 2.67
CA MET A 162 -12.09 2.49 3.22
C MET A 162 -12.54 3.48 2.15
N LYS A 163 -13.56 4.28 2.45
CA LYS A 163 -14.10 5.34 1.59
C LYS A 163 -13.35 6.64 1.84
N MET A 164 -12.86 7.30 0.77
CA MET A 164 -12.07 8.52 0.86
C MET A 164 -12.58 9.66 -0.04
N GLY A 165 -13.76 9.53 -0.65
CA GLY A 165 -14.40 10.55 -1.49
C GLY A 165 -15.91 10.59 -1.31
N GLY A 166 -16.55 11.65 -1.84
CA GLY A 166 -18.01 11.82 -1.82
C GLY A 166 -18.61 12.21 -0.47
N ARG A 167 -17.77 12.61 0.51
CA ARG A 167 -18.15 13.02 1.87
C ARG A 167 -17.23 14.12 2.37
N PRO A 168 -17.61 14.87 3.43
CA PRO A 168 -16.69 15.73 4.14
C PRO A 168 -15.44 14.93 4.51
N SER A 169 -14.26 15.40 4.09
CA SER A 169 -12.99 14.69 4.20
C SER A 169 -11.87 15.68 4.53
N PRO A 170 -10.91 15.29 5.37
CA PRO A 170 -9.68 16.08 5.54
C PRO A 170 -8.76 15.99 4.30
N PHE A 171 -9.08 15.13 3.32
CA PHE A 171 -8.27 14.87 2.15
C PHE A 171 -8.82 15.57 0.92
N GLY A 172 -7.95 16.39 0.29
CA GLY A 172 -8.24 17.05 -0.97
C GLY A 172 -9.19 18.24 -0.84
N ILE A 173 -9.35 18.94 -1.94
CA ILE A 173 -10.17 20.14 -2.10
C ILE A 173 -11.49 19.73 -2.79
N ASP A 174 -12.62 20.21 -2.29
CA ASP A 174 -13.91 19.89 -2.88
C ASP A 174 -13.96 20.32 -4.35
N ALA A 175 -14.49 19.47 -5.20
CA ALA A 175 -14.44 19.60 -6.66
C ALA A 175 -14.89 20.97 -7.18
N GLU A 176 -15.92 21.58 -6.56
CA GLU A 176 -16.45 22.90 -6.95
C GLU A 176 -15.45 24.05 -6.78
N ARG A 177 -14.47 23.93 -5.85
CA ARG A 177 -13.47 24.97 -5.56
C ARG A 177 -12.20 24.82 -6.40
N VAL A 178 -11.97 23.61 -6.96
CA VAL A 178 -10.75 23.29 -7.71
C VAL A 178 -10.50 24.21 -8.91
N PRO A 179 -11.50 24.53 -9.78
CA PRO A 179 -11.24 25.36 -10.96
C PRO A 179 -10.70 26.76 -10.64
N ALA A 180 -11.19 27.39 -9.55
CA ALA A 180 -10.72 28.69 -9.12
C ALA A 180 -9.27 28.61 -8.61
N LEU A 181 -8.94 27.58 -7.85
CA LEU A 181 -7.56 27.36 -7.38
C LEU A 181 -6.60 27.10 -8.55
N VAL A 182 -6.96 26.27 -9.52
CA VAL A 182 -6.10 26.00 -10.70
C VAL A 182 -5.78 27.28 -11.45
N ARG A 183 -6.78 28.12 -11.72
CA ARG A 183 -6.56 29.45 -12.35
C ARG A 183 -5.61 30.32 -11.53
N HIS A 184 -5.77 30.32 -10.20
CA HIS A 184 -4.87 31.07 -9.32
C HIS A 184 -3.42 30.54 -9.37
N LEU A 185 -3.19 29.23 -9.32
CA LEU A 185 -1.87 28.63 -9.40
C LEU A 185 -1.16 28.96 -10.73
N VAL A 186 -1.87 28.86 -11.84
CA VAL A 186 -1.36 29.17 -13.17
C VAL A 186 -1.03 30.67 -13.29
N SER A 187 -1.91 31.56 -12.82
CA SER A 187 -1.67 33.00 -12.85
C SER A 187 -0.53 33.43 -11.94
N ALA A 188 -0.30 32.70 -10.85
CA ALA A 188 0.86 32.90 -9.95
C ALA A 188 2.17 32.33 -10.53
N GLY A 189 2.15 31.75 -11.73
CA GLY A 189 3.36 31.24 -12.41
C GLY A 189 3.83 29.88 -11.94
N ALA A 190 3.04 29.11 -11.20
CA ALA A 190 3.40 27.74 -10.82
C ALA A 190 3.55 26.81 -12.04
N ASP A 191 4.38 25.80 -11.93
CA ASP A 191 4.42 24.66 -12.87
C ASP A 191 3.23 23.75 -12.56
N TRP A 192 2.12 23.96 -13.30
CA TRP A 192 0.89 23.19 -13.18
C TRP A 192 1.11 21.72 -13.55
N ARG A 193 0.79 20.79 -12.62
CA ARG A 193 1.08 19.36 -12.80
C ARG A 193 -0.15 18.49 -12.98
N GLY A 194 -1.35 19.01 -12.74
CA GLY A 194 -2.60 18.30 -12.98
C GLY A 194 -3.35 17.89 -11.71
N PHE A 195 -4.14 16.83 -11.81
CA PHE A 195 -5.03 16.39 -10.76
C PHE A 195 -4.57 15.08 -10.13
N HIS A 196 -4.77 14.96 -8.82
CA HIS A 196 -4.68 13.73 -8.06
C HIS A 196 -6.06 13.41 -7.46
N ILE A 197 -6.63 12.27 -7.79
CA ILE A 197 -7.99 11.89 -7.38
C ILE A 197 -7.96 10.48 -6.78
N TYR A 198 -8.27 10.37 -5.49
CA TYR A 198 -8.20 9.10 -4.76
C TYR A 198 -9.54 8.82 -4.06
N ALA A 199 -10.28 7.82 -4.52
CA ALA A 199 -11.65 7.55 -4.08
C ALA A 199 -11.78 6.49 -2.96
N GLY A 200 -10.79 5.62 -2.79
CA GLY A 200 -10.84 4.58 -1.75
C GLY A 200 -9.78 3.50 -1.90
N SER A 201 -9.75 2.53 -0.98
CA SER A 201 -8.76 1.45 -0.97
C SER A 201 -9.35 0.08 -0.68
N GLN A 202 -8.59 -0.97 -1.01
CA GLN A 202 -8.93 -2.38 -0.76
C GLN A 202 -10.21 -2.79 -1.50
N ALA A 203 -10.39 -2.38 -2.76
CA ALA A 203 -11.48 -2.81 -3.63
C ALA A 203 -11.10 -4.12 -4.33
N LEU A 204 -11.96 -5.12 -4.21
CA LEU A 204 -11.81 -6.43 -4.86
C LEU A 204 -12.81 -6.63 -6.01
N ASP A 205 -13.83 -5.74 -6.10
CA ASP A 205 -14.80 -5.76 -7.19
C ASP A 205 -14.25 -4.97 -8.40
N PRO A 206 -13.96 -5.63 -9.53
CA PRO A 206 -13.47 -4.95 -10.71
C PRO A 206 -14.45 -3.94 -11.28
N GLN A 207 -15.78 -4.19 -11.18
CA GLN A 207 -16.76 -3.24 -11.69
C GLN A 207 -16.76 -1.93 -10.90
N ALA A 208 -16.62 -1.99 -9.58
CA ALA A 208 -16.54 -0.79 -8.75
C ALA A 208 -15.32 0.07 -9.09
N ILE A 209 -14.18 -0.55 -9.43
CA ILE A 209 -12.98 0.17 -9.87
C ILE A 209 -13.20 0.80 -11.25
N ILE A 210 -13.77 0.06 -12.19
CA ILE A 210 -14.10 0.54 -13.55
C ILE A 210 -15.01 1.78 -13.49
N ASP A 211 -16.10 1.68 -12.72
CA ASP A 211 -17.07 2.79 -12.56
C ASP A 211 -16.39 4.02 -11.94
N THR A 212 -15.52 3.80 -10.97
CA THR A 212 -14.77 4.87 -10.31
C THR A 212 -13.77 5.55 -11.24
N GLN A 213 -13.02 4.77 -12.03
CA GLN A 213 -12.06 5.32 -12.99
C GLN A 213 -12.79 6.13 -14.08
N ALA A 214 -13.90 5.63 -14.61
CA ALA A 214 -14.71 6.36 -15.57
C ALA A 214 -15.24 7.69 -15.00
N ALA A 215 -15.78 7.67 -13.77
CA ALA A 215 -16.23 8.86 -13.08
C ALA A 215 -15.09 9.85 -12.80
N THR A 216 -13.88 9.35 -12.46
CA THR A 216 -12.69 10.17 -12.23
C THR A 216 -12.23 10.88 -13.51
N ILE A 217 -12.24 10.20 -14.66
CA ILE A 217 -11.90 10.80 -15.97
C ILE A 217 -12.92 11.89 -16.33
N ALA A 218 -14.22 11.62 -16.14
CA ALA A 218 -15.27 12.60 -16.39
C ALA A 218 -15.15 13.82 -15.45
N LEU A 219 -14.84 13.61 -14.18
CA LEU A 219 -14.59 14.69 -13.22
C LEU A 219 -13.36 15.52 -13.63
N ALA A 220 -12.24 14.90 -13.98
CA ALA A 220 -11.04 15.60 -14.40
C ALA A 220 -11.30 16.48 -15.64
N ALA A 221 -12.06 15.99 -16.63
CA ALA A 221 -12.43 16.75 -17.80
C ALA A 221 -13.29 17.98 -17.44
N ARG A 222 -14.34 17.80 -16.64
CA ARG A 222 -15.21 18.88 -16.16
C ARG A 222 -14.41 19.97 -15.41
N LEU A 223 -13.49 19.57 -14.54
CA LEU A 223 -12.64 20.51 -13.80
C LEU A 223 -11.66 21.24 -14.70
N ALA A 224 -11.07 20.56 -15.68
CA ALA A 224 -10.16 21.14 -16.67
C ALA A 224 -10.87 22.17 -17.56
N GLU A 225 -12.08 21.85 -18.06
CA GLU A 225 -12.92 22.77 -18.83
C GLU A 225 -13.30 24.01 -18.00
N ALA A 226 -13.78 23.82 -16.76
CA ALA A 226 -14.15 24.92 -15.87
C ALA A 226 -12.94 25.80 -15.47
N ALA A 227 -11.73 25.22 -15.40
CA ALA A 227 -10.50 25.96 -15.15
C ALA A 227 -9.94 26.63 -16.40
N GLY A 228 -10.30 26.16 -17.60
CA GLY A 228 -9.66 26.55 -18.87
C GLY A 228 -8.22 26.07 -18.97
N GLN A 229 -7.87 24.96 -18.31
CA GLN A 229 -6.49 24.46 -18.19
C GLN A 229 -6.46 22.94 -18.34
N MET A 230 -5.77 22.46 -19.36
CA MET A 230 -5.50 21.04 -19.56
C MET A 230 -4.54 20.54 -18.46
N PRO A 231 -4.90 19.44 -17.74
CA PRO A 231 -3.99 18.85 -16.76
C PRO A 231 -2.90 18.04 -17.48
N PRO A 232 -1.60 18.31 -17.24
CA PRO A 232 -0.53 17.48 -17.80
C PRO A 232 -0.56 16.03 -17.34
N LEU A 233 -1.02 15.78 -16.10
CA LEU A 233 -1.19 14.45 -15.53
C LEU A 233 -2.52 14.37 -14.79
N VAL A 234 -3.23 13.26 -14.96
CA VAL A 234 -4.36 12.87 -14.11
C VAL A 234 -3.99 11.57 -13.39
N ASN A 235 -3.71 11.67 -12.08
CA ASN A 235 -3.54 10.50 -11.23
C ASN A 235 -4.93 10.01 -10.79
N LEU A 236 -5.30 8.82 -11.24
CA LEU A 236 -6.58 8.16 -11.00
C LEU A 236 -6.67 7.53 -9.60
N GLY A 237 -5.66 7.75 -8.75
CA GLY A 237 -5.54 7.05 -7.49
C GLY A 237 -5.16 5.59 -7.69
N GLY A 238 -5.61 4.74 -6.78
CA GLY A 238 -5.31 3.31 -6.83
C GLY A 238 -6.43 2.50 -6.21
N GLY A 239 -6.15 1.96 -5.02
CA GLY A 239 -7.17 1.28 -4.22
C GLY A 239 -7.38 -0.19 -4.56
N PHE A 240 -6.58 -0.78 -5.45
CA PHE A 240 -6.63 -2.19 -5.78
C PHE A 240 -6.38 -3.06 -4.54
N GLY A 241 -7.30 -3.99 -4.30
CA GLY A 241 -7.28 -4.87 -3.14
C GLY A 241 -6.53 -6.16 -3.37
N VAL A 242 -6.22 -6.84 -2.26
CA VAL A 242 -5.70 -8.21 -2.23
C VAL A 242 -6.60 -9.08 -1.34
N PRO A 243 -6.70 -10.39 -1.59
CA PRO A 243 -7.56 -11.29 -0.85
C PRO A 243 -6.94 -11.65 0.51
N TYR A 244 -7.24 -10.87 1.55
CA TYR A 244 -6.72 -11.12 2.89
C TYR A 244 -7.46 -12.23 3.64
N PHE A 245 -8.72 -12.47 3.32
CA PHE A 245 -9.61 -13.24 4.18
C PHE A 245 -10.34 -14.35 3.41
N ALA A 246 -10.81 -15.35 4.14
CA ALA A 246 -11.61 -16.41 3.56
C ALA A 246 -12.81 -15.85 2.79
N GLY A 247 -13.00 -16.31 1.57
CA GLY A 247 -14.07 -15.86 0.67
C GLY A 247 -13.71 -14.65 -0.20
N ASP A 248 -12.62 -13.94 0.09
CA ASP A 248 -12.11 -12.89 -0.79
C ASP A 248 -11.62 -13.53 -2.11
N LYS A 249 -11.86 -12.84 -3.24
CA LYS A 249 -11.37 -13.25 -4.56
C LYS A 249 -10.33 -12.27 -5.04
N ALA A 250 -9.32 -12.76 -5.74
CA ALA A 250 -8.32 -11.90 -6.38
C ALA A 250 -8.99 -10.97 -7.41
N LEU A 251 -8.54 -9.71 -7.43
CA LEU A 251 -9.02 -8.71 -8.38
C LEU A 251 -8.68 -9.13 -9.82
N ASP A 252 -9.68 -9.10 -10.71
CA ASP A 252 -9.48 -9.24 -12.15
C ASP A 252 -8.93 -7.93 -12.74
N ILE A 253 -7.61 -7.83 -12.70
CA ILE A 253 -6.89 -6.63 -13.15
C ILE A 253 -6.92 -6.47 -14.68
N ALA A 254 -7.03 -7.57 -15.44
CA ALA A 254 -7.09 -7.52 -16.89
C ALA A 254 -8.39 -6.83 -17.34
N ARG A 255 -9.51 -7.24 -16.77
CA ARG A 255 -10.81 -6.59 -17.00
C ARG A 255 -10.82 -5.11 -16.66
N VAL A 256 -10.17 -4.72 -15.54
CA VAL A 256 -10.06 -3.30 -15.17
C VAL A 256 -9.22 -2.54 -16.18
N GLY A 257 -8.11 -3.11 -16.63
CA GLY A 257 -7.22 -2.50 -17.62
C GLY A 257 -7.90 -2.30 -18.97
N GLU A 258 -8.55 -3.33 -19.50
CA GLU A 258 -9.30 -3.24 -20.77
C GLU A 258 -10.35 -2.13 -20.74
N ALA A 259 -11.12 -2.03 -19.64
CA ALA A 259 -12.13 -1.00 -19.50
C ALA A 259 -11.51 0.41 -19.41
N LEU A 260 -10.38 0.57 -18.70
CA LEU A 260 -9.68 1.83 -18.61
C LEU A 260 -9.13 2.28 -19.97
N GLU A 261 -8.48 1.40 -20.72
CA GLU A 261 -7.98 1.71 -22.08
C GLU A 261 -9.11 2.15 -23.01
N GLN A 262 -10.28 1.51 -22.95
CA GLN A 262 -11.47 1.93 -23.68
C GLN A 262 -11.95 3.32 -23.27
N ALA A 263 -12.01 3.60 -21.96
CA ALA A 263 -12.39 4.91 -21.44
C ALA A 263 -11.41 6.03 -21.86
N LEU A 264 -10.11 5.72 -21.91
CA LEU A 264 -9.08 6.65 -22.36
C LEU A 264 -9.13 6.91 -23.87
N HIS A 265 -9.51 5.94 -24.70
CA HIS A 265 -9.75 6.16 -26.11
C HIS A 265 -10.95 7.09 -26.35
N ALA A 266 -11.96 7.03 -25.50
CA ALA A 266 -13.17 7.88 -25.56
C ALA A 266 -13.07 9.16 -24.74
N ARG A 267 -11.89 9.51 -24.21
CA ARG A 267 -11.72 10.66 -23.29
C ARG A 267 -12.09 11.99 -23.97
N PRO A 268 -12.64 12.96 -23.21
CA PRO A 268 -12.93 14.29 -23.71
C PRO A 268 -11.70 15.00 -24.27
N ALA A 269 -11.90 15.83 -25.31
CA ALA A 269 -10.82 16.52 -26.04
C ALA A 269 -9.89 17.35 -25.14
N ILE A 270 -10.41 17.94 -24.05
CA ILE A 270 -9.60 18.71 -23.08
C ILE A 270 -8.52 17.84 -22.42
N LEU A 271 -8.67 16.51 -22.39
CA LEU A 271 -7.71 15.56 -21.82
C LEU A 271 -6.89 14.83 -22.90
N ALA A 272 -6.97 15.23 -24.19
CA ALA A 272 -6.33 14.51 -25.29
C ALA A 272 -4.82 14.29 -25.08
N ASP A 273 -4.12 15.32 -24.59
CA ASP A 273 -2.67 15.30 -24.36
C ASP A 273 -2.29 15.05 -22.89
N SER A 274 -3.28 14.75 -22.03
CA SER A 274 -3.02 14.39 -20.63
C SER A 274 -2.44 12.99 -20.53
N ARG A 275 -1.41 12.82 -19.68
CA ARG A 275 -0.95 11.52 -19.22
C ARG A 275 -1.85 11.04 -18.07
N PHE A 276 -1.89 9.74 -17.88
CA PHE A 276 -2.66 9.14 -16.79
C PHE A 276 -1.75 8.25 -15.94
N ALA A 277 -1.95 8.28 -14.63
CA ALA A 277 -1.22 7.47 -13.68
C ALA A 277 -2.16 6.72 -12.74
N ILE A 278 -1.70 5.58 -12.24
CA ILE A 278 -2.31 4.85 -11.14
C ILE A 278 -1.25 4.70 -10.04
N GLU A 279 -1.63 5.02 -8.78
CA GLU A 279 -0.78 4.85 -7.61
C GLU A 279 -1.14 3.56 -6.85
N LEU A 280 -0.24 2.60 -6.85
CA LEU A 280 -0.42 1.34 -6.14
C LEU A 280 0.60 1.20 -5.01
N GLY A 281 0.15 0.69 -3.88
CA GLY A 281 1.00 0.27 -2.77
C GLY A 281 0.73 -1.19 -2.46
N ARG A 282 -0.31 -1.43 -1.68
CA ARG A 282 -0.75 -2.73 -1.19
C ARG A 282 -0.76 -3.83 -2.26
N TRP A 283 -1.37 -3.57 -3.41
CA TRP A 283 -1.53 -4.56 -4.47
C TRP A 283 -0.20 -5.05 -5.04
N LEU A 284 0.82 -4.20 -5.04
CA LEU A 284 2.16 -4.56 -5.55
C LEU A 284 2.95 -5.41 -4.56
N VAL A 285 2.81 -5.17 -3.26
CA VAL A 285 3.78 -5.70 -2.28
C VAL A 285 3.18 -6.61 -1.21
N ALA A 286 1.85 -6.57 -0.95
CA ALA A 286 1.27 -7.32 0.18
C ALA A 286 1.57 -8.82 0.11
N GLU A 287 1.35 -9.44 -1.06
CA GLU A 287 1.54 -10.88 -1.26
C GLU A 287 3.02 -11.28 -1.36
N ALA A 288 3.93 -10.31 -1.47
CA ALA A 288 5.37 -10.58 -1.54
C ALA A 288 6.05 -10.71 -0.16
N GLY A 289 5.33 -10.44 0.94
CA GLY A 289 5.92 -10.44 2.27
C GLY A 289 5.37 -11.51 3.19
N VAL A 290 6.26 -12.10 3.97
CA VAL A 290 5.96 -13.04 5.05
C VAL A 290 6.57 -12.54 6.34
N TYR A 291 5.78 -12.55 7.43
CA TYR A 291 6.27 -12.32 8.77
C TYR A 291 6.51 -13.66 9.46
N LEU A 292 7.74 -13.90 9.90
CA LEU A 292 8.21 -15.12 10.58
C LEU A 292 8.44 -14.84 12.06
N ALA A 293 7.84 -15.67 12.93
CA ALA A 293 8.04 -15.60 14.38
C ALA A 293 8.13 -17.00 14.99
N ARG A 294 8.92 -17.17 16.06
CA ARG A 294 9.09 -18.46 16.72
C ARG A 294 8.07 -18.66 17.82
N ILE A 295 7.60 -19.90 17.98
CA ILE A 295 6.83 -20.32 19.15
C ILE A 295 7.81 -20.41 20.32
N ILE A 296 7.65 -19.54 21.31
CA ILE A 296 8.48 -19.52 22.53
C ILE A 296 7.81 -20.27 23.68
N ASP A 297 6.49 -20.41 23.64
CA ASP A 297 5.75 -21.21 24.63
C ASP A 297 4.46 -21.76 24.05
N ARG A 298 3.95 -22.84 24.67
CA ARG A 298 2.68 -23.48 24.34
C ARG A 298 1.88 -23.72 25.61
N LYS A 299 0.67 -23.16 25.68
CA LYS A 299 -0.14 -23.16 26.88
C LYS A 299 -1.56 -23.63 26.59
N ASN A 300 -2.11 -24.45 27.49
CA ASN A 300 -3.53 -24.78 27.51
C ASN A 300 -4.23 -24.00 28.64
N SER A 301 -5.33 -23.35 28.33
CA SER A 301 -6.13 -22.61 29.32
C SER A 301 -7.60 -22.61 28.91
N GLY A 302 -8.49 -23.03 29.78
CA GLY A 302 -9.93 -23.01 29.53
C GLY A 302 -10.37 -23.83 28.30
N GLY A 303 -9.65 -24.92 27.97
CA GLY A 303 -9.91 -25.74 26.79
C GLY A 303 -9.41 -25.15 25.45
N GLU A 304 -8.70 -24.04 25.49
CA GLU A 304 -8.05 -23.44 24.32
C GLU A 304 -6.53 -23.63 24.40
N THR A 305 -5.91 -23.98 23.28
CA THR A 305 -4.45 -24.06 23.13
C THR A 305 -3.93 -22.76 22.55
N PHE A 306 -2.93 -22.18 23.21
CA PHE A 306 -2.24 -20.97 22.78
C PHE A 306 -0.82 -21.30 22.33
N LEU A 307 -0.45 -20.83 21.14
CA LEU A 307 0.95 -20.75 20.69
C LEU A 307 1.41 -19.32 20.91
N ILE A 308 2.37 -19.14 21.80
CA ILE A 308 2.91 -17.81 22.17
C ILE A 308 4.18 -17.59 21.36
N LEU A 309 4.20 -16.51 20.58
CA LEU A 309 5.30 -16.16 19.70
C LEU A 309 6.26 -15.16 20.33
N ASP A 310 7.48 -15.05 19.80
CA ASP A 310 8.48 -14.02 20.12
C ASP A 310 8.15 -12.65 19.53
N GLY A 311 7.08 -12.53 18.72
CA GLY A 311 6.59 -11.29 18.15
C GLY A 311 5.07 -11.25 18.00
N GLY A 312 4.51 -10.05 17.94
CA GLY A 312 3.08 -9.84 18.02
C GLY A 312 2.57 -8.66 17.19
N LEU A 313 1.47 -8.07 17.64
CA LEU A 313 0.83 -6.93 16.98
C LEU A 313 1.73 -5.68 16.92
N ASN A 314 2.73 -5.57 17.79
CA ASN A 314 3.74 -4.51 17.72
C ASN A 314 4.58 -4.56 16.45
N HIS A 315 4.65 -5.72 15.78
CA HIS A 315 5.32 -5.89 14.50
C HIS A 315 4.32 -5.99 13.34
N GLN A 316 3.20 -6.72 13.52
CA GLN A 316 2.21 -6.99 12.46
C GLN A 316 0.78 -6.69 12.95
N LEU A 317 0.51 -5.40 13.17
CA LEU A 317 -0.77 -4.92 13.67
C LEU A 317 -1.95 -5.37 12.79
N ALA A 318 -1.78 -5.35 11.47
CA ALA A 318 -2.84 -5.68 10.54
C ALA A 318 -3.36 -7.12 10.71
N ALA A 319 -2.50 -8.10 11.00
CA ALA A 319 -2.89 -9.49 11.22
C ALA A 319 -3.70 -9.67 12.53
N SER A 320 -3.52 -8.79 13.51
CA SER A 320 -4.30 -8.84 14.75
C SER A 320 -5.74 -8.36 14.59
N GLY A 321 -6.10 -7.81 13.42
CA GLY A 321 -7.43 -7.24 13.15
C GLY A 321 -7.64 -5.85 13.77
N ASN A 322 -6.59 -5.22 14.32
CA ASN A 322 -6.69 -3.90 14.93
C ASN A 322 -6.35 -2.76 13.95
N PHE A 323 -6.19 -3.05 12.67
CA PHE A 323 -5.88 -2.08 11.63
C PHE A 323 -7.05 -1.96 10.63
N GLY A 324 -8.07 -1.19 11.03
CA GLY A 324 -9.19 -0.83 10.14
C GLY A 324 -10.25 -1.93 9.92
N THR A 325 -10.32 -2.96 10.76
CA THR A 325 -11.36 -3.99 10.69
C THR A 325 -12.29 -3.91 11.90
N VAL A 326 -13.61 -3.97 11.66
CA VAL A 326 -14.63 -3.99 12.72
C VAL A 326 -14.77 -5.39 13.34
N VAL A 327 -14.59 -6.44 12.52
CA VAL A 327 -14.67 -7.83 12.93
C VAL A 327 -13.33 -8.50 12.68
N ARG A 328 -12.78 -9.14 13.71
CA ARG A 328 -11.52 -9.88 13.60
C ARG A 328 -11.70 -11.09 12.67
N ARG A 329 -10.90 -11.11 11.60
CA ARG A 329 -10.73 -12.22 10.66
C ARG A 329 -9.26 -12.61 10.62
N ASN A 330 -8.97 -13.90 10.34
CA ASN A 330 -7.62 -14.40 10.34
C ASN A 330 -6.93 -14.14 8.99
N TYR A 331 -5.73 -13.59 9.03
CA TYR A 331 -4.79 -13.63 7.92
C TYR A 331 -4.38 -15.09 7.64
N PRO A 332 -3.91 -15.41 6.43
CA PRO A 332 -3.32 -16.71 6.17
C PRO A 332 -2.05 -16.87 6.99
N LEU A 333 -1.97 -18.00 7.70
CA LEU A 333 -0.79 -18.39 8.46
C LEU A 333 -0.57 -19.90 8.40
N ALA A 334 0.67 -20.34 8.59
CA ALA A 334 1.05 -21.73 8.59
C ALA A 334 2.23 -21.97 9.55
N LEU A 335 2.43 -23.24 9.95
CA LEU A 335 3.73 -23.66 10.48
C LEU A 335 4.72 -23.81 9.31
N ALA A 336 5.81 -23.07 9.34
CA ALA A 336 6.74 -23.01 8.21
C ALA A 336 7.38 -24.37 7.89
N GLN A 337 7.61 -25.20 8.90
CA GLN A 337 8.19 -26.54 8.76
C GLN A 337 7.17 -27.61 8.32
N ALA A 338 5.87 -27.30 8.42
CA ALA A 338 4.80 -28.24 8.13
C ALA A 338 3.74 -27.62 7.20
N MET A 339 4.19 -26.81 6.24
CA MET A 339 3.32 -26.14 5.28
C MET A 339 2.64 -27.17 4.37
N GLY A 340 1.31 -27.13 4.33
CA GLY A 340 0.52 -28.09 3.55
C GLY A 340 0.24 -29.42 4.28
N ALA A 341 0.74 -29.60 5.49
CA ALA A 341 0.34 -30.75 6.32
C ALA A 341 -1.11 -30.59 6.82
N GLU A 342 -1.81 -31.73 6.98
CA GLU A 342 -3.18 -31.74 7.48
C GLU A 342 -3.26 -31.14 8.89
N PRO A 343 -4.21 -30.24 9.15
CA PRO A 343 -4.44 -29.70 10.48
C PRO A 343 -4.91 -30.79 11.44
N VAL A 344 -4.30 -30.86 12.63
CA VAL A 344 -4.66 -31.82 13.67
C VAL A 344 -5.20 -31.16 14.94
N GLU A 345 -5.08 -29.83 15.06
CA GLU A 345 -5.51 -29.09 16.24
C GLU A 345 -6.07 -27.72 15.89
N THR A 346 -6.85 -27.16 16.82
CA THR A 346 -7.33 -25.77 16.76
C THR A 346 -6.59 -24.96 17.82
N VAL A 347 -5.88 -23.93 17.41
CA VAL A 347 -5.03 -23.12 18.31
C VAL A 347 -5.28 -21.62 18.11
N SER A 348 -4.98 -20.83 19.12
CA SER A 348 -4.85 -19.39 19.03
C SER A 348 -3.37 -18.99 19.03
N VAL A 349 -2.99 -18.21 18.05
CA VAL A 349 -1.63 -17.69 17.89
C VAL A 349 -1.58 -16.28 18.45
N VAL A 350 -0.75 -16.06 19.48
CA VAL A 350 -0.66 -14.79 20.22
C VAL A 350 0.79 -14.33 20.31
N GLY A 351 0.98 -13.02 20.39
CA GLY A 351 2.31 -12.45 20.62
C GLY A 351 2.67 -12.34 22.12
N PRO A 352 3.80 -11.71 22.44
CA PRO A 352 4.34 -11.61 23.78
C PRO A 352 3.77 -10.45 24.61
N LEU A 353 2.93 -9.60 24.02
CA LEU A 353 2.52 -8.36 24.64
C LEU A 353 1.49 -8.58 25.77
N CYS A 354 1.61 -7.81 26.84
CA CYS A 354 0.68 -7.84 27.97
C CYS A 354 -0.66 -7.16 27.65
N THR A 355 -1.33 -7.63 26.58
CA THR A 355 -2.63 -7.14 26.14
C THR A 355 -3.44 -8.25 25.45
N PRO A 356 -4.76 -8.37 25.69
CA PRO A 356 -5.60 -9.35 25.01
C PRO A 356 -5.80 -9.07 23.51
N LEU A 357 -5.34 -7.90 23.04
CA LEU A 357 -5.39 -7.53 21.62
C LEU A 357 -4.30 -8.22 20.80
N ASP A 358 -3.25 -8.74 21.44
CA ASP A 358 -2.10 -9.36 20.77
C ASP A 358 -2.39 -10.79 20.32
N ARG A 359 -3.32 -10.91 19.38
CA ARG A 359 -3.76 -12.18 18.82
C ARG A 359 -3.64 -12.13 17.30
N LEU A 360 -2.67 -12.85 16.76
CA LEU A 360 -2.36 -12.90 15.33
C LEU A 360 -3.17 -13.95 14.58
N GLY A 361 -3.62 -15.00 15.29
CA GLY A 361 -4.55 -16.01 14.79
C GLY A 361 -5.55 -16.42 15.88
N ASP A 362 -6.84 -16.41 15.55
CA ASP A 362 -7.91 -16.73 16.49
C ASP A 362 -8.57 -18.04 16.12
N ARG A 363 -8.31 -19.10 16.92
CA ARG A 363 -8.86 -20.45 16.76
C ARG A 363 -8.71 -21.02 15.35
N VAL A 364 -7.48 -20.98 14.85
CA VAL A 364 -7.08 -21.47 13.53
C VAL A 364 -6.75 -22.95 13.57
N ALA A 365 -6.99 -23.66 12.46
CA ALA A 365 -6.61 -25.07 12.31
C ALA A 365 -5.16 -25.14 11.82
N LEU A 366 -4.31 -25.84 12.57
CA LEU A 366 -2.89 -26.06 12.24
C LEU A 366 -2.45 -27.49 12.48
N PRO A 367 -1.35 -27.94 11.86
CA PRO A 367 -0.59 -29.07 12.34
C PRO A 367 -0.12 -28.83 13.78
N ALA A 368 0.33 -29.87 14.50
CA ALA A 368 0.79 -29.75 15.88
C ALA A 368 2.04 -28.87 15.97
N GLY A 369 1.90 -27.66 16.53
CA GLY A 369 3.00 -26.71 16.74
C GLY A 369 3.76 -26.99 18.04
N ARG A 370 5.09 -26.88 18.02
CA ARG A 370 5.99 -27.07 19.14
C ARG A 370 6.80 -25.82 19.43
N VAL A 371 7.28 -25.68 20.66
CA VAL A 371 8.25 -24.64 20.99
C VAL A 371 9.48 -24.77 20.09
N GLY A 372 9.91 -23.66 19.51
CA GLY A 372 10.97 -23.57 18.51
C GLY A 372 10.49 -23.57 17.05
N ASP A 373 9.28 -24.06 16.76
CA ASP A 373 8.71 -24.00 15.42
C ASP A 373 8.46 -22.54 14.98
N ILE A 374 8.47 -22.32 13.67
CA ILE A 374 8.25 -21.01 13.06
C ILE A 374 6.81 -20.91 12.54
N VAL A 375 6.10 -19.89 12.99
CA VAL A 375 4.83 -19.47 12.40
C VAL A 375 5.11 -18.43 11.31
N ALA A 376 4.63 -18.72 10.11
CA ALA A 376 4.65 -17.80 8.98
C ALA A 376 3.27 -17.14 8.84
N ILE A 377 3.22 -15.80 8.85
CA ILE A 377 2.02 -15.01 8.57
C ILE A 377 2.23 -14.33 7.23
N PHE A 378 1.38 -14.69 6.26
CA PHE A 378 1.46 -14.21 4.89
C PHE A 378 0.78 -12.85 4.73
N LEU A 379 0.88 -12.27 3.51
CA LEU A 379 0.33 -10.95 3.17
C LEU A 379 0.93 -9.82 4.04
N ALA A 380 2.14 -10.02 4.53
CA ALA A 380 2.85 -9.11 5.41
C ALA A 380 3.72 -8.07 4.68
N GLY A 381 3.69 -8.08 3.34
CA GLY A 381 4.48 -7.15 2.53
C GLY A 381 3.97 -5.72 2.51
N ALA A 382 2.74 -5.46 2.97
CA ALA A 382 2.18 -4.11 3.04
C ALA A 382 1.67 -3.80 4.45
N TYR A 383 2.02 -2.61 4.96
CA TYR A 383 1.57 -2.09 6.25
C TYR A 383 1.88 -3.01 7.45
N GLY A 384 2.91 -3.86 7.34
CA GLY A 384 3.44 -4.68 8.42
C GLY A 384 4.38 -3.83 9.30
N ALA A 385 5.68 -3.90 9.04
CA ALA A 385 6.69 -3.18 9.81
C ALA A 385 6.45 -1.67 9.87
N SER A 386 5.97 -1.05 8.78
CA SER A 386 5.80 0.40 8.67
C SER A 386 4.61 0.98 9.44
N ALA A 387 3.54 0.20 9.67
CA ALA A 387 2.30 0.69 10.25
C ALA A 387 1.98 0.10 11.64
N SER A 388 2.92 -0.65 12.20
CA SER A 388 2.76 -1.29 13.52
C SER A 388 3.39 -0.45 14.64
N PRO A 389 2.88 -0.55 15.88
CA PRO A 389 3.39 0.20 17.03
C PRO A 389 4.68 -0.44 17.59
N ALA A 390 5.76 -0.43 16.80
CA ALA A 390 7.01 -1.14 17.08
C ALA A 390 7.66 -0.78 18.43
N ALA A 391 7.39 0.42 18.96
CA ALA A 391 7.90 0.85 20.25
C ALA A 391 7.05 0.41 21.47
N PHE A 392 5.90 -0.25 21.24
CA PHE A 392 4.99 -0.62 22.32
C PHE A 392 5.62 -1.64 23.27
N LEU A 393 5.54 -1.37 24.56
CA LEU A 393 6.15 -2.12 25.68
C LEU A 393 7.67 -2.29 25.60
N GLY A 394 8.38 -1.55 24.72
CA GLY A 394 9.84 -1.60 24.61
C GLY A 394 10.41 -2.88 24.01
N HIS A 395 9.60 -3.70 23.35
CA HIS A 395 10.11 -4.83 22.58
C HIS A 395 10.95 -4.33 21.39
N PRO A 396 12.02 -5.04 21.03
CA PRO A 396 12.82 -4.67 19.86
C PRO A 396 11.99 -4.80 18.57
N PRO A 397 12.27 -3.97 17.54
CA PRO A 397 11.60 -4.11 16.25
C PRO A 397 11.95 -5.45 15.58
N ALA A 398 11.04 -5.96 14.75
CA ALA A 398 11.35 -7.10 13.90
C ALA A 398 12.42 -6.73 12.87
N GLY A 399 13.23 -7.72 12.48
CA GLY A 399 14.13 -7.58 11.35
C GLY A 399 13.37 -7.45 10.02
N GLU A 400 14.02 -6.89 9.02
CA GLU A 400 13.51 -6.87 7.63
C GLU A 400 14.60 -7.34 6.68
N GLU A 401 14.28 -8.28 5.81
CA GLU A 401 15.17 -8.76 4.75
C GLU A 401 14.44 -8.97 3.44
N MET A 402 15.18 -8.92 2.36
CA MET A 402 14.66 -9.18 1.01
C MET A 402 15.51 -10.28 0.35
N GLY A 403 14.85 -11.15 -0.39
CA GLY A 403 15.52 -12.13 -1.23
C GLY A 403 16.36 -11.49 -2.35
N PRO A 404 17.20 -12.26 -3.01
CA PRO A 404 17.99 -11.77 -4.13
C PRO A 404 17.06 -11.33 -5.26
N PHE A 405 17.38 -10.19 -5.88
CA PHE A 405 16.71 -9.71 -7.08
C PHE A 405 17.65 -9.89 -8.27
N ALA A 406 17.32 -10.83 -9.15
CA ALA A 406 18.00 -10.95 -10.44
C ALA A 406 17.36 -9.95 -11.42
N ARG A 407 18.17 -9.02 -11.95
CA ARG A 407 17.74 -8.18 -13.08
C ARG A 407 17.48 -9.09 -14.27
N ALA A 408 16.30 -8.93 -14.89
CA ALA A 408 15.94 -9.65 -16.11
C ALA A 408 16.74 -9.15 -17.30
#